data_7fe78fdaed478807fcc8080b4b12a7b0
#
_entry.id   7fe78fdaed478807fcc8080b4b12a7b0
#
_cell.length_a   1.000
_cell.length_b   1.000
_cell.length_c   1.000
_cell.angle_alpha   90.00
_cell.angle_beta   90.00
_cell.angle_gamma   90.00
#
_symmetry.space_group_name_H-M   'P 1'
#
loop_
_entity.id
_entity.type
_entity.pdbx_description
1 polymer ?
#
loop_
_entity_poly.entity_id
_entity_poly.type
_entity_poly.pdbx_seq_one_letter_code
_entity_poly.pdbx_strand_id
1 'polypeptide(L)'
;MKKLMLKKLTLKKLSKKTKILIGCAVALVAVGVALAVTRSVIAKSKVTGEIYRVRKEVSEDVIDISGNVSAANEQTLQAKNSGAVIKVYVKEGDRVKKGQMILQLDDSTQQYDLASLDYQIAQKQINGSAKEIQLMKKQREALVQKVEDRKVVATFDGIIASLEAAEGDYFEAKDVIGTLVDTSYLKAKVEVVETDVSRLKVGQKVDFSFPAYSEGTVSGYLHSFPSIGTVTSRGVTVVNAEVRINEFPSEILPNFSFSGKIQISEPINLLVVERNAIGYDNGKTYVEIIRKDGSSEIRDVKVKPYGMNYVTVLEGLEGGERLKQLSTSSISGKMKDRKTGAANKPSQQGNSQKGFGGTPGPMMPPIR
;
A
#
# COMPACT_ATOMS: atom_id res chain seq x y z
N MET A 1 72.70 -29.25 -23.00
CA MET A 1 73.88 -29.34 -22.15
C MET A 1 74.68 -28.06 -22.30
N LYS A 2 74.64 -27.10 -21.39
CA LYS A 2 75.69 -26.03 -21.26
C LYS A 2 75.83 -25.80 -19.77
N LYS A 3 76.91 -26.29 -19.21
CA LYS A 3 77.37 -26.07 -17.86
C LYS A 3 77.87 -24.59 -17.74
N LEU A 4 77.18 -23.81 -16.89
CA LEU A 4 77.71 -22.52 -16.47
C LEU A 4 78.74 -22.77 -15.31
N MET A 5 79.97 -22.55 -15.57
CA MET A 5 81.06 -22.51 -14.55
C MET A 5 80.90 -21.25 -13.71
N LEU A 6 80.63 -21.42 -12.43
CA LEU A 6 80.76 -20.35 -11.43
C LEU A 6 82.25 -20.13 -11.16
N LYS A 7 82.84 -19.02 -11.65
CA LYS A 7 84.13 -18.52 -11.26
C LYS A 7 84.10 -18.08 -9.80
N LYS A 8 84.78 -18.80 -8.91
CA LYS A 8 85.08 -18.40 -7.55
C LYS A 8 85.94 -17.12 -7.59
N LEU A 9 85.29 -15.97 -7.27
CA LEU A 9 86.04 -14.75 -7.05
C LEU A 9 86.64 -14.82 -5.63
N THR A 10 87.95 -14.95 -5.55
CA THR A 10 88.77 -14.89 -4.31
C THR A 10 88.83 -13.46 -3.81
N LEU A 11 88.12 -13.16 -2.72
CA LEU A 11 88.23 -11.91 -1.93
C LEU A 11 89.50 -11.82 -1.11
N LYS A 12 90.63 -11.77 -1.78
CA LYS A 12 91.93 -11.54 -1.11
C LYS A 12 92.59 -10.27 -1.68
N LYS A 13 92.61 -9.20 -0.84
CA LYS A 13 93.20 -7.85 -1.01
C LYS A 13 92.18 -6.76 -1.37
N LEU A 14 91.16 -6.51 -0.48
CA LEU A 14 90.54 -5.19 -0.46
C LEU A 14 90.89 -4.47 0.86
N SER A 15 91.17 -3.18 0.72
CA SER A 15 91.48 -2.27 1.83
C SER A 15 90.33 -2.26 2.85
N LYS A 16 90.67 -2.06 4.15
CA LYS A 16 89.63 -2.01 5.21
C LYS A 16 88.45 -1.05 4.92
N LYS A 17 88.77 0.07 4.19
CA LYS A 17 87.70 1.04 3.80
C LYS A 17 86.74 0.50 2.74
N THR A 18 87.17 -0.31 1.79
CA THR A 18 86.35 -0.92 0.76
C THR A 18 85.52 -2.05 1.31
N LYS A 19 85.95 -2.78 2.32
CA LYS A 19 85.10 -3.81 3.01
C LYS A 19 84.00 -3.19 3.82
N ILE A 20 84.19 -2.04 4.43
CA ILE A 20 83.11 -1.29 5.14
C ILE A 20 82.09 -0.73 4.16
N LEU A 21 82.54 -0.21 3.01
CA LEU A 21 81.64 0.34 1.98
C LEU A 21 80.74 -0.76 1.35
N ILE A 22 81.33 -1.93 1.09
CA ILE A 22 80.50 -3.11 0.61
C ILE A 22 79.59 -3.59 1.68
N GLY A 23 79.99 -3.64 2.96
CA GLY A 23 79.12 -3.99 4.08
C GLY A 23 77.93 -3.04 4.25
N CYS A 24 78.21 -1.72 4.14
CA CYS A 24 77.08 -0.72 4.16
C CYS A 24 76.15 -0.83 2.94
N ALA A 25 76.71 -1.09 1.76
CA ALA A 25 75.85 -1.28 0.56
C ALA A 25 74.99 -2.52 0.68
N VAL A 26 75.49 -3.65 1.19
CA VAL A 26 74.69 -4.87 1.45
C VAL A 26 73.62 -4.66 2.54
N ALA A 27 73.96 -3.91 3.58
CA ALA A 27 73.00 -3.57 4.63
C ALA A 27 71.88 -2.66 4.12
N LEU A 28 72.17 -1.68 3.26
CA LEU A 28 71.14 -0.83 2.62
C LEU A 28 70.23 -1.62 1.67
N VAL A 29 70.82 -2.55 0.91
CA VAL A 29 70.00 -3.47 0.04
C VAL A 29 69.13 -4.40 0.89
N ALA A 30 69.63 -4.93 2.00
CA ALA A 30 68.88 -5.77 2.92
C ALA A 30 67.74 -4.99 3.59
N VAL A 31 67.97 -3.75 4.01
CA VAL A 31 66.93 -2.86 4.53
C VAL A 31 65.88 -2.49 3.46
N GLY A 32 66.32 -2.22 2.22
CA GLY A 32 65.43 -1.97 1.09
C GLY A 32 64.55 -3.17 0.73
N VAL A 33 65.15 -4.38 0.75
CA VAL A 33 64.37 -5.63 0.53
C VAL A 33 63.41 -5.90 1.68
N ALA A 34 63.82 -5.67 2.94
CA ALA A 34 62.93 -5.82 4.12
C ALA A 34 61.77 -4.83 4.05
N LEU A 35 62.02 -3.56 3.68
CA LEU A 35 60.96 -2.56 3.48
C LEU A 35 60.06 -2.87 2.29
N ALA A 36 60.57 -3.44 1.20
CA ALA A 36 59.77 -3.87 0.06
C ALA A 36 58.94 -5.10 0.39
N VAL A 37 59.45 -6.07 1.17
CA VAL A 37 58.70 -7.25 1.63
C VAL A 37 57.64 -6.85 2.65
N THR A 38 57.92 -5.96 3.59
CA THR A 38 56.91 -5.48 4.55
C THR A 38 55.80 -4.67 3.82
N ARG A 39 56.15 -3.85 2.82
CA ARG A 39 55.16 -3.15 1.99
C ARG A 39 54.35 -4.11 1.12
N SER A 40 54.91 -5.19 0.62
CA SER A 40 54.17 -6.18 -0.19
C SER A 40 53.30 -7.10 0.65
N VAL A 41 53.61 -7.33 1.92
CA VAL A 41 52.77 -8.12 2.84
C VAL A 41 51.59 -7.31 3.35
N ILE A 42 51.77 -5.97 3.54
CA ILE A 42 50.66 -5.07 3.91
C ILE A 42 49.70 -4.81 2.72
N ALA A 43 50.18 -4.94 1.49
CA ALA A 43 49.42 -4.60 0.27
C ALA A 43 48.56 -5.73 -0.31
N LYS A 44 48.44 -6.89 0.34
CA LYS A 44 47.64 -8.03 -0.18
C LYS A 44 46.82 -8.78 0.85
N SER A 45 46.06 -8.07 1.66
CA SER A 45 44.78 -8.68 2.09
C SER A 45 43.74 -8.34 1.01
N LYS A 46 43.74 -9.05 -0.11
CA LYS A 46 42.62 -9.06 -1.01
C LYS A 46 41.40 -9.50 -0.19
N VAL A 47 40.43 -8.60 -0.02
CA VAL A 47 39.13 -8.93 0.52
C VAL A 47 38.54 -10.00 -0.39
N THR A 48 38.70 -11.28 0.02
CA THR A 48 38.17 -12.44 -0.69
C THR A 48 36.82 -12.70 -0.06
N GLY A 49 35.73 -12.29 -0.72
CA GLY A 49 34.36 -12.48 -0.27
C GLY A 49 33.45 -11.55 -1.01
N GLU A 50 32.18 -11.92 -1.06
CA GLU A 50 31.14 -11.04 -1.56
C GLU A 50 31.00 -9.81 -0.67
N ILE A 51 30.74 -8.66 -1.31
CA ILE A 51 30.58 -7.38 -0.62
C ILE A 51 29.10 -7.02 -0.67
N TYR A 52 28.49 -6.92 0.48
CA TYR A 52 27.10 -6.48 0.64
C TYR A 52 27.05 -4.98 0.94
N ARG A 53 25.98 -4.33 0.52
CA ARG A 53 25.72 -2.93 0.83
C ARG A 53 24.56 -2.80 1.79
N VAL A 54 24.72 -1.93 2.77
CA VAL A 54 23.60 -1.52 3.62
C VAL A 54 22.62 -0.70 2.77
N ARG A 55 21.39 -1.21 2.63
CA ARG A 55 20.30 -0.55 1.89
C ARG A 55 19.42 0.21 2.87
N LYS A 56 18.98 1.38 2.45
CA LYS A 56 17.88 2.08 3.11
C LYS A 56 16.61 1.62 2.45
N GLU A 57 15.72 1.04 3.21
CA GLU A 57 14.39 0.58 2.75
C GLU A 57 13.32 1.29 3.58
N VAL A 58 12.32 1.80 2.91
CA VAL A 58 11.16 2.42 3.59
C VAL A 58 10.19 1.30 3.91
N SER A 59 9.94 1.07 5.19
CA SER A 59 8.90 0.15 5.65
C SER A 59 7.64 0.94 5.93
N GLU A 60 6.60 0.64 5.19
CA GLU A 60 5.27 1.20 5.36
C GLU A 60 4.39 0.15 6.05
N ASP A 61 3.72 0.56 7.11
CA ASP A 61 2.67 -0.24 7.71
C ASP A 61 1.33 0.24 7.16
N VAL A 62 0.80 -0.49 6.19
CA VAL A 62 -0.38 -0.11 5.42
C VAL A 62 -1.40 -1.24 5.37
N ILE A 63 -2.65 -0.87 5.14
CA ILE A 63 -3.73 -1.80 4.77
C ILE A 63 -4.07 -1.52 3.32
N ASP A 64 -3.92 -2.54 2.47
CA ASP A 64 -4.31 -2.45 1.06
C ASP A 64 -5.84 -2.50 0.94
N ILE A 65 -6.38 -1.60 0.14
CA ILE A 65 -7.80 -1.48 -0.15
C ILE A 65 -8.04 -1.36 -1.65
N SER A 66 -9.22 -1.74 -2.09
CA SER A 66 -9.66 -1.55 -3.47
C SER A 66 -11.17 -1.37 -3.53
N GLY A 67 -11.65 -0.80 -4.61
CA GLY A 67 -13.08 -0.57 -4.81
C GLY A 67 -13.35 0.40 -5.93
N ASN A 68 -14.55 0.96 -5.91
CA ASN A 68 -14.96 2.02 -6.83
C ASN A 68 -15.32 3.26 -6.02
N VAL A 69 -14.93 4.43 -6.51
CA VAL A 69 -15.37 5.70 -5.94
C VAL A 69 -16.79 6.02 -6.38
N SER A 70 -17.53 6.67 -5.52
CA SER A 70 -18.86 7.22 -5.81
C SER A 70 -18.88 8.72 -5.52
N ALA A 71 -19.84 9.41 -6.12
CA ALA A 71 -20.09 10.82 -5.85
C ALA A 71 -20.44 11.06 -4.37
N ALA A 72 -20.27 12.29 -3.90
CA ALA A 72 -20.70 12.72 -2.57
C ALA A 72 -22.18 12.41 -2.34
N ASN A 73 -23.02 12.83 -3.30
CA ASN A 73 -24.43 12.51 -3.37
C ASN A 73 -24.81 12.15 -4.82
N GLU A 74 -25.80 11.28 -4.95
CA GLU A 74 -26.38 10.91 -6.22
C GLU A 74 -27.90 10.92 -6.08
N GLN A 75 -28.59 11.49 -7.05
CA GLN A 75 -30.04 11.54 -7.11
C GLN A 75 -30.50 11.09 -8.49
N THR A 76 -31.30 10.05 -8.52
CA THR A 76 -32.10 9.73 -9.69
C THR A 76 -33.22 10.75 -9.84
N LEU A 77 -33.22 11.49 -10.94
CA LEU A 77 -34.27 12.43 -11.28
C LEU A 77 -35.47 11.66 -11.82
N GLN A 78 -36.61 11.80 -11.16
CA GLN A 78 -37.84 11.09 -11.54
C GLN A 78 -39.00 12.04 -11.69
N ALA A 79 -39.89 11.75 -12.63
CA ALA A 79 -41.17 12.41 -12.73
C ALA A 79 -42.04 12.07 -11.49
N LYS A 80 -42.50 13.10 -10.77
CA LYS A 80 -43.44 12.88 -9.64
C LYS A 80 -44.83 12.52 -10.11
N ASN A 81 -45.21 13.02 -11.28
CA ASN A 81 -46.51 12.82 -11.88
C ASN A 81 -46.40 12.56 -13.39
N SER A 82 -47.37 11.92 -13.99
CA SER A 82 -47.43 11.70 -15.44
C SER A 82 -47.73 13.01 -16.19
N GLY A 83 -47.08 13.24 -17.33
CA GLY A 83 -47.33 14.42 -18.18
C GLY A 83 -46.31 14.57 -19.31
N ALA A 84 -46.66 15.42 -20.28
CA ALA A 84 -45.75 15.77 -21.34
C ALA A 84 -44.71 16.83 -20.88
N VAL A 85 -43.52 16.76 -21.39
CA VAL A 85 -42.46 17.73 -21.14
C VAL A 85 -42.71 18.97 -21.96
N ILE A 86 -42.97 20.11 -21.33
CA ILE A 86 -43.11 21.39 -22.01
C ILE A 86 -41.77 21.98 -22.32
N LYS A 87 -40.85 21.89 -21.36
CA LYS A 87 -39.54 22.54 -21.48
C LYS A 87 -38.45 21.84 -20.68
N VAL A 88 -37.26 21.76 -21.29
CA VAL A 88 -36.04 21.33 -20.67
C VAL A 88 -35.09 22.51 -20.54
N TYR A 89 -34.58 22.76 -19.31
CA TYR A 89 -33.78 23.97 -18.99
C TYR A 89 -32.29 23.71 -18.94
N VAL A 90 -31.85 22.44 -18.90
CA VAL A 90 -30.47 22.01 -18.72
C VAL A 90 -30.13 20.89 -19.67
N LYS A 91 -28.85 20.64 -19.86
CA LYS A 91 -28.33 19.54 -20.66
C LYS A 91 -27.45 18.65 -19.81
N GLU A 92 -27.15 17.46 -20.31
CA GLU A 92 -26.15 16.59 -19.75
C GLU A 92 -24.80 17.31 -19.67
N GLY A 93 -24.11 17.19 -18.55
CA GLY A 93 -22.86 17.89 -18.22
C GLY A 93 -23.04 19.28 -17.58
N ASP A 94 -24.25 19.86 -17.57
CA ASP A 94 -24.47 21.17 -16.96
C ASP A 94 -24.36 21.13 -15.44
N ARG A 95 -23.78 22.20 -14.89
CA ARG A 95 -23.78 22.44 -13.44
C ARG A 95 -25.06 23.13 -13.01
N VAL A 96 -25.72 22.56 -12.00
CA VAL A 96 -26.97 23.08 -11.45
C VAL A 96 -26.82 23.38 -9.96
N LYS A 97 -27.63 24.36 -9.50
CA LYS A 97 -27.74 24.69 -8.07
C LYS A 97 -28.99 24.08 -7.49
N LYS A 98 -28.96 23.83 -6.19
CA LYS A 98 -30.14 23.39 -5.43
C LYS A 98 -31.34 24.29 -5.70
N GLY A 99 -32.49 23.68 -6.05
CA GLY A 99 -33.72 24.36 -6.41
C GLY A 99 -33.78 24.83 -7.87
N GLN A 100 -32.72 24.68 -8.64
CA GLN A 100 -32.74 25.01 -10.09
C GLN A 100 -33.65 24.04 -10.83
N MET A 101 -34.49 24.59 -11.73
CA MET A 101 -35.40 23.82 -12.54
C MET A 101 -34.62 23.07 -13.63
N ILE A 102 -34.87 21.78 -13.75
CA ILE A 102 -34.29 20.87 -14.75
C ILE A 102 -35.22 20.75 -15.94
N LEU A 103 -36.49 20.39 -15.69
CA LEU A 103 -37.54 20.35 -16.68
C LEU A 103 -38.90 20.66 -16.07
N GLN A 104 -39.85 20.97 -16.92
CA GLN A 104 -41.25 21.23 -16.57
C GLN A 104 -42.17 20.34 -17.38
N LEU A 105 -43.06 19.62 -16.67
CA LEU A 105 -44.19 18.90 -17.25
C LEU A 105 -45.36 19.85 -17.45
N ASP A 106 -46.28 19.49 -18.34
CA ASP A 106 -47.51 20.24 -18.56
C ASP A 106 -48.31 20.38 -17.25
N ASP A 107 -48.46 21.61 -16.84
CA ASP A 107 -49.19 22.02 -15.64
C ASP A 107 -50.42 22.89 -15.93
N SER A 108 -50.86 22.97 -17.20
CA SER A 108 -51.92 23.83 -17.65
C SER A 108 -53.21 23.61 -16.86
N THR A 109 -53.59 22.32 -16.61
CA THR A 109 -54.80 21.99 -15.82
C THR A 109 -54.64 22.45 -14.38
N GLN A 110 -53.47 22.24 -13.75
CA GLN A 110 -53.23 22.59 -12.37
C GLN A 110 -53.19 24.12 -12.17
N GLN A 111 -52.65 24.85 -13.16
CA GLN A 111 -52.67 26.30 -13.18
C GLN A 111 -54.08 26.84 -13.29
N TYR A 112 -54.91 26.26 -14.19
CA TYR A 112 -56.31 26.62 -14.29
C TYR A 112 -57.08 26.38 -12.99
N ASP A 113 -56.94 25.22 -12.36
CA ASP A 113 -57.56 24.89 -11.08
C ASP A 113 -57.17 25.84 -9.98
N LEU A 114 -55.90 26.20 -9.92
CA LEU A 114 -55.35 27.14 -8.94
C LEU A 114 -55.96 28.56 -9.16
N ALA A 115 -55.95 29.05 -10.42
CA ALA A 115 -56.50 30.35 -10.76
C ALA A 115 -58.02 30.40 -10.48
N SER A 116 -58.77 29.31 -10.80
CA SER A 116 -60.19 29.20 -10.50
C SER A 116 -60.49 29.28 -8.97
N LEU A 117 -59.68 28.58 -8.15
CA LEU A 117 -59.85 28.64 -6.70
C LEU A 117 -59.45 30.01 -6.16
N ASP A 118 -58.43 30.66 -6.69
CA ASP A 118 -58.03 32.02 -6.32
C ASP A 118 -59.13 33.04 -6.58
N TYR A 119 -59.81 32.93 -7.73
CA TYR A 119 -60.99 33.72 -8.00
C TYR A 119 -62.15 33.47 -7.00
N GLN A 120 -62.43 32.19 -6.65
CA GLN A 120 -63.44 31.87 -5.66
C GLN A 120 -63.08 32.40 -4.25
N ILE A 121 -61.84 32.33 -3.86
CA ILE A 121 -61.36 32.91 -2.58
C ILE A 121 -61.61 34.42 -2.58
N ALA A 122 -61.24 35.14 -3.67
CA ALA A 122 -61.46 36.55 -3.78
C ALA A 122 -62.94 36.95 -3.65
N GLN A 123 -63.85 36.18 -4.28
CA GLN A 123 -65.31 36.39 -4.12
C GLN A 123 -65.76 36.15 -2.67
N LYS A 124 -65.30 35.10 -2.02
CA LYS A 124 -65.65 34.74 -0.64
C LYS A 124 -65.06 35.68 0.40
N GLN A 125 -64.01 36.43 0.09
CA GLN A 125 -63.48 37.47 0.96
C GLN A 125 -64.49 38.64 1.19
N ILE A 126 -65.46 38.78 0.28
CA ILE A 126 -66.44 39.85 0.39
C ILE A 126 -67.61 39.47 1.31
N ASN A 127 -68.08 38.20 1.25
CA ASN A 127 -69.32 37.74 1.90
C ASN A 127 -69.24 36.31 2.52
N GLY A 128 -68.07 35.68 2.58
CA GLY A 128 -67.86 34.36 3.13
C GLY A 128 -67.53 34.36 4.64
N SER A 129 -67.68 33.17 5.27
CA SER A 129 -67.25 33.02 6.64
C SER A 129 -65.73 32.83 6.71
N ALA A 130 -65.13 33.30 7.83
CA ALA A 130 -63.68 33.14 8.03
C ALA A 130 -63.21 31.66 8.00
N LYS A 131 -64.06 30.74 8.45
CA LYS A 131 -63.78 29.28 8.45
C LYS A 131 -63.75 28.72 7.04
N GLU A 132 -64.69 29.14 6.17
CA GLU A 132 -64.76 28.75 4.76
C GLU A 132 -63.53 29.24 4.00
N ILE A 133 -63.19 30.49 4.16
CA ILE A 133 -61.97 31.08 3.56
C ILE A 133 -60.68 30.34 4.00
N GLN A 134 -60.62 29.96 5.29
CA GLN A 134 -59.47 29.19 5.80
C GLN A 134 -59.38 27.80 5.14
N LEU A 135 -60.51 27.12 4.93
CA LEU A 135 -60.53 25.83 4.24
C LEU A 135 -60.10 25.98 2.77
N MET A 136 -60.63 27.00 2.07
CA MET A 136 -60.24 27.27 0.69
C MET A 136 -58.75 27.61 0.55
N LYS A 137 -58.14 28.34 1.52
CA LYS A 137 -56.72 28.58 1.56
C LYS A 137 -55.91 27.27 1.69
N LYS A 138 -56.36 26.33 2.49
CA LYS A 138 -55.73 25.00 2.57
C LYS A 138 -55.84 24.19 1.28
N GLN A 139 -56.99 24.28 0.58
CA GLN A 139 -57.15 23.70 -0.75
C GLN A 139 -56.19 24.36 -1.75
N ARG A 140 -56.01 25.68 -1.67
CA ARG A 140 -55.05 26.42 -2.49
C ARG A 140 -53.62 25.92 -2.29
N GLU A 141 -53.19 25.73 -1.04
CA GLU A 141 -51.87 25.17 -0.72
C GLU A 141 -51.65 23.80 -1.38
N ALA A 142 -52.67 22.93 -1.35
CA ALA A 142 -52.60 21.64 -2.02
C ALA A 142 -52.54 21.73 -3.54
N LEU A 143 -53.22 22.72 -4.18
CA LEU A 143 -53.12 22.97 -5.62
C LEU A 143 -51.75 23.56 -6.00
N VAL A 144 -51.22 24.48 -5.20
CA VAL A 144 -49.83 24.97 -5.39
C VAL A 144 -48.86 23.81 -5.37
N GLN A 145 -48.99 22.88 -4.41
CA GLN A 145 -48.11 21.71 -4.39
C GLN A 145 -48.24 20.83 -5.66
N LYS A 146 -49.49 20.68 -6.19
CA LYS A 146 -49.68 19.96 -7.47
C LYS A 146 -49.01 20.65 -8.64
N VAL A 147 -48.97 21.98 -8.69
CA VAL A 147 -48.21 22.74 -9.70
C VAL A 147 -46.72 22.54 -9.53
N GLU A 148 -46.22 22.63 -8.28
CA GLU A 148 -44.79 22.42 -8.01
C GLU A 148 -44.33 20.97 -8.31
N ASP A 149 -45.23 19.98 -8.13
CA ASP A 149 -44.94 18.57 -8.44
C ASP A 149 -44.85 18.30 -9.96
N ARG A 150 -45.21 19.29 -10.82
CA ARG A 150 -44.98 19.25 -12.26
C ARG A 150 -43.58 19.71 -12.67
N LYS A 151 -42.79 20.21 -11.71
CA LYS A 151 -41.42 20.67 -11.93
C LYS A 151 -40.45 19.65 -11.39
N VAL A 152 -39.45 19.30 -12.17
CA VAL A 152 -38.30 18.52 -11.70
C VAL A 152 -37.18 19.51 -11.41
N VAL A 153 -36.75 19.53 -10.15
CA VAL A 153 -35.72 20.47 -9.65
C VAL A 153 -34.55 19.73 -9.02
N ALA A 154 -33.37 20.32 -9.06
CA ALA A 154 -32.19 19.81 -8.38
C ALA A 154 -32.38 19.90 -6.86
N THR A 155 -32.11 18.82 -6.11
CA THR A 155 -32.21 18.81 -4.64
C THR A 155 -30.93 19.25 -3.95
N PHE A 156 -29.80 19.26 -4.65
CA PHE A 156 -28.50 19.75 -4.20
C PHE A 156 -27.71 20.34 -5.37
N ASP A 157 -26.61 21.00 -5.07
CA ASP A 157 -25.68 21.54 -6.08
C ASP A 157 -24.91 20.39 -6.71
N GLY A 158 -24.87 20.29 -8.06
CA GLY A 158 -24.23 19.16 -8.71
C GLY A 158 -24.11 19.33 -10.22
N ILE A 159 -23.88 18.20 -10.87
CA ILE A 159 -23.75 18.08 -12.33
C ILE A 159 -24.80 17.09 -12.81
N ILE A 160 -25.46 17.41 -13.92
CA ILE A 160 -26.38 16.47 -14.61
C ILE A 160 -25.52 15.39 -15.28
N ALA A 161 -25.49 14.19 -14.71
CA ALA A 161 -24.67 13.09 -15.22
C ALA A 161 -25.33 12.39 -16.40
N SER A 162 -26.66 12.33 -16.43
CA SER A 162 -27.45 11.88 -17.58
C SER A 162 -28.78 12.60 -17.62
N LEU A 163 -29.34 12.81 -18.80
CA LEU A 163 -30.66 13.40 -19.01
C LEU A 163 -31.31 12.78 -20.23
N GLU A 164 -32.32 11.94 -20.00
CA GLU A 164 -33.04 11.21 -21.03
C GLU A 164 -34.43 11.84 -21.29
N ALA A 165 -34.48 13.16 -21.40
CA ALA A 165 -35.72 13.89 -21.61
C ALA A 165 -35.59 14.95 -22.69
N ALA A 166 -36.54 14.98 -23.63
CA ALA A 166 -36.67 16.01 -24.64
C ALA A 166 -38.04 16.68 -24.52
N GLU A 167 -38.14 17.93 -25.08
CA GLU A 167 -39.39 18.64 -25.16
C GLU A 167 -40.39 17.84 -26.04
N GLY A 168 -41.57 17.60 -25.55
CA GLY A 168 -42.61 16.79 -26.18
C GLY A 168 -42.67 15.34 -25.72
N ASP A 169 -41.67 14.84 -25.02
CA ASP A 169 -41.72 13.49 -24.43
C ASP A 169 -42.81 13.38 -23.37
N TYR A 170 -43.33 12.17 -23.18
CA TYR A 170 -44.31 11.87 -22.15
C TYR A 170 -43.74 10.91 -21.12
N PHE A 171 -43.76 11.30 -19.86
CA PHE A 171 -43.34 10.48 -18.73
C PHE A 171 -44.49 10.05 -17.87
N GLU A 172 -44.40 8.85 -17.33
CA GLU A 172 -45.28 8.38 -16.28
C GLU A 172 -44.72 8.73 -14.89
N ALA A 173 -45.56 8.65 -13.87
CA ALA A 173 -45.09 8.87 -12.50
C ALA A 173 -44.02 7.83 -12.10
N LYS A 174 -42.90 8.29 -11.59
CA LYS A 174 -41.70 7.53 -11.21
C LYS A 174 -40.75 7.14 -12.37
N ASP A 175 -41.09 7.47 -13.59
CA ASP A 175 -40.12 7.28 -14.69
C ASP A 175 -38.81 8.03 -14.40
N VAL A 176 -37.71 7.38 -14.74
CA VAL A 176 -36.38 7.98 -14.61
C VAL A 176 -36.18 8.95 -15.76
N ILE A 177 -35.80 10.16 -15.42
CA ILE A 177 -35.53 11.27 -16.35
C ILE A 177 -34.04 11.45 -16.54
N GLY A 178 -33.25 11.12 -15.52
CA GLY A 178 -31.80 11.30 -15.54
C GLY A 178 -31.19 11.14 -14.15
N THR A 179 -29.92 11.56 -14.05
CA THR A 179 -29.16 11.45 -12.80
C THR A 179 -28.43 12.76 -12.52
N LEU A 180 -28.54 13.25 -11.29
CA LEU A 180 -27.80 14.37 -10.73
C LEU A 180 -26.73 13.86 -9.78
N VAL A 181 -25.49 14.28 -9.92
CA VAL A 181 -24.37 13.90 -9.07
C VAL A 181 -23.70 15.10 -8.44
N ASP A 182 -23.33 14.97 -7.17
CA ASP A 182 -22.55 15.94 -6.43
C ASP A 182 -21.09 15.47 -6.43
N THR A 183 -20.23 16.21 -7.09
CA THR A 183 -18.80 15.96 -7.20
C THR A 183 -17.97 16.87 -6.30
N SER A 184 -18.53 17.37 -5.21
CA SER A 184 -17.78 18.19 -4.24
C SER A 184 -16.69 17.41 -3.53
N TYR A 185 -16.88 16.09 -3.34
CA TYR A 185 -15.88 15.11 -2.93
C TYR A 185 -16.24 13.74 -3.50
N LEU A 186 -15.28 12.84 -3.53
CA LEU A 186 -15.53 11.43 -3.82
C LEU A 186 -15.46 10.62 -2.53
N LYS A 187 -16.25 9.57 -2.47
CA LYS A 187 -16.25 8.61 -1.36
C LYS A 187 -16.19 7.19 -1.89
N ALA A 188 -15.65 6.28 -1.11
CA ALA A 188 -15.71 4.86 -1.41
C ALA A 188 -15.96 4.05 -0.14
N LYS A 189 -16.69 2.95 -0.29
CA LYS A 189 -16.80 1.93 0.75
C LYS A 189 -15.77 0.87 0.45
N VAL A 190 -14.91 0.60 1.43
CA VAL A 190 -13.84 -0.37 1.33
C VAL A 190 -14.00 -1.45 2.40
N GLU A 191 -13.71 -2.68 2.03
CA GLU A 191 -13.78 -3.81 2.94
C GLU A 191 -12.43 -3.97 3.66
N VAL A 192 -12.43 -3.86 4.98
CA VAL A 192 -11.27 -4.10 5.82
C VAL A 192 -11.48 -5.38 6.61
N VAL A 193 -10.55 -6.33 6.53
CA VAL A 193 -10.64 -7.61 7.24
C VAL A 193 -10.57 -7.44 8.76
N GLU A 194 -11.25 -8.32 9.49
CA GLU A 194 -11.38 -8.27 10.95
C GLU A 194 -10.03 -8.10 11.69
N THR A 195 -8.97 -8.75 11.20
CA THR A 195 -7.63 -8.70 11.79
C THR A 195 -7.03 -7.30 11.81
N ASP A 196 -7.41 -6.44 10.86
CA ASP A 196 -6.86 -5.09 10.68
C ASP A 196 -7.74 -4.00 11.30
N VAL A 197 -8.98 -4.32 11.67
CA VAL A 197 -9.93 -3.34 12.20
C VAL A 197 -9.42 -2.63 13.46
N SER A 198 -8.71 -3.36 14.35
CA SER A 198 -8.14 -2.80 15.57
C SER A 198 -7.09 -1.72 15.33
N ARG A 199 -6.54 -1.66 14.12
CA ARG A 199 -5.51 -0.71 13.67
C ARG A 199 -6.08 0.53 13.01
N LEU A 200 -7.40 0.52 12.68
CA LEU A 200 -8.08 1.65 12.05
C LEU A 200 -8.31 2.79 13.04
N LYS A 201 -8.11 4.00 12.56
CA LYS A 201 -8.44 5.25 13.24
C LYS A 201 -9.00 6.23 12.23
N VAL A 202 -10.12 6.89 12.57
CA VAL A 202 -10.68 7.96 11.74
C VAL A 202 -9.64 9.06 11.54
N GLY A 203 -9.54 9.56 10.30
CA GLY A 203 -8.56 10.56 9.90
C GLY A 203 -7.23 10.00 9.38
N GLN A 204 -7.02 8.68 9.39
CA GLN A 204 -5.83 8.07 8.77
C GLN A 204 -5.75 8.44 7.29
N LYS A 205 -4.54 8.78 6.84
CA LYS A 205 -4.26 9.11 5.45
C LYS A 205 -4.45 7.87 4.57
N VAL A 206 -5.04 8.08 3.41
CA VAL A 206 -5.24 7.06 2.39
C VAL A 206 -4.67 7.57 1.08
N ASP A 207 -3.79 6.79 0.47
CA ASP A 207 -3.24 7.09 -0.84
C ASP A 207 -3.93 6.19 -1.88
N PHE A 208 -4.55 6.84 -2.88
CA PHE A 208 -5.32 6.19 -3.94
C PHE A 208 -4.54 6.20 -5.25
N SER A 209 -4.60 5.10 -5.97
CA SER A 209 -4.09 4.96 -7.33
C SER A 209 -5.24 4.60 -8.26
N PHE A 210 -5.45 5.43 -9.29
CA PHE A 210 -6.50 5.25 -10.29
C PHE A 210 -5.88 4.84 -11.62
N PRO A 211 -6.38 3.79 -12.29
CA PRO A 211 -5.93 3.45 -13.65
C PRO A 211 -6.15 4.57 -14.66
N ALA A 212 -7.19 5.40 -14.42
CA ALA A 212 -7.51 6.56 -15.27
C ALA A 212 -6.57 7.76 -15.05
N TYR A 213 -5.77 7.77 -14.00
CA TYR A 213 -4.85 8.85 -13.66
C TYR A 213 -3.48 8.30 -13.33
N SER A 214 -2.57 8.30 -14.31
CA SER A 214 -1.23 7.71 -14.21
C SER A 214 -0.15 8.67 -13.69
N GLU A 215 -0.48 9.94 -13.46
CA GLU A 215 0.50 10.96 -13.06
C GLU A 215 0.89 10.89 -11.58
N GLY A 216 0.19 10.08 -10.77
CA GLY A 216 0.52 9.93 -9.36
C GLY A 216 -0.57 9.29 -8.51
N THR A 217 -0.45 9.49 -7.20
CA THR A 217 -1.45 9.07 -6.22
C THR A 217 -2.29 10.24 -5.77
N VAL A 218 -3.56 9.99 -5.51
CA VAL A 218 -4.50 10.98 -4.96
C VAL A 218 -4.65 10.72 -3.47
N SER A 219 -4.50 11.76 -2.66
CA SER A 219 -4.60 11.63 -1.21
C SER A 219 -6.04 11.82 -0.73
N GLY A 220 -6.45 10.97 0.20
CA GLY A 220 -7.69 11.09 0.92
C GLY A 220 -7.53 10.64 2.37
N TYR A 221 -8.62 10.30 3.03
CA TYR A 221 -8.61 9.91 4.42
C TYR A 221 -9.74 8.94 4.77
N LEU A 222 -9.52 8.14 5.82
CA LEU A 222 -10.53 7.29 6.42
C LEU A 222 -11.55 8.16 7.16
N HIS A 223 -12.76 8.26 6.62
CA HIS A 223 -13.81 9.11 7.16
C HIS A 223 -14.53 8.47 8.34
N SER A 224 -14.95 7.22 8.18
CA SER A 224 -15.68 6.50 9.21
C SER A 224 -15.66 5.00 8.96
N PHE A 225 -15.93 4.23 10.00
CA PHE A 225 -16.21 2.80 9.89
C PHE A 225 -17.23 2.39 10.97
N PRO A 226 -18.14 1.45 10.68
CA PRO A 226 -19.13 0.99 11.62
C PRO A 226 -18.51 0.09 12.71
N SER A 227 -19.14 0.02 13.87
CA SER A 227 -18.76 -0.89 14.97
C SER A 227 -19.37 -2.30 14.80
N ILE A 228 -19.72 -2.68 13.59
CA ILE A 228 -20.28 -3.98 13.25
C ILE A 228 -19.61 -4.55 12.01
N GLY A 229 -19.24 -5.83 12.08
CA GLY A 229 -18.72 -6.57 10.93
C GLY A 229 -19.85 -7.17 10.10
N THR A 230 -19.56 -7.41 8.83
CA THR A 230 -20.43 -8.14 7.88
C THR A 230 -19.66 -9.33 7.32
N VAL A 231 -20.35 -10.45 7.14
CA VAL A 231 -19.76 -11.63 6.50
C VAL A 231 -19.97 -11.54 5.01
N THR A 232 -18.91 -11.57 4.23
CA THR A 232 -18.97 -11.57 2.78
C THR A 232 -19.48 -12.92 2.25
N SER A 233 -19.88 -12.97 0.98
CA SER A 233 -20.29 -14.21 0.31
C SER A 233 -19.21 -15.31 0.30
N ARG A 234 -17.95 -14.94 0.54
CA ARG A 234 -16.80 -15.85 0.66
C ARG A 234 -16.54 -16.33 2.09
N GLY A 235 -17.39 -15.95 3.06
CA GLY A 235 -17.25 -16.33 4.45
C GLY A 235 -16.20 -15.55 5.25
N VAL A 236 -15.69 -14.43 4.72
CA VAL A 236 -14.72 -13.56 5.42
C VAL A 236 -15.47 -12.48 6.16
N THR A 237 -15.14 -12.26 7.44
CA THR A 237 -15.67 -11.14 8.21
C THR A 237 -14.90 -9.86 7.87
N VAL A 238 -15.64 -8.84 7.46
CA VAL A 238 -15.08 -7.53 7.09
C VAL A 238 -15.86 -6.39 7.75
N VAL A 239 -15.23 -5.24 7.84
CA VAL A 239 -15.88 -3.96 8.19
C VAL A 239 -15.86 -3.07 6.97
N ASN A 240 -17.04 -2.52 6.62
CA ASN A 240 -17.20 -1.59 5.50
C ASN A 240 -16.83 -0.17 5.93
N ALA A 241 -15.58 0.21 5.75
CA ALA A 241 -15.10 1.54 6.05
C ALA A 241 -15.40 2.52 4.91
N GLU A 242 -15.69 3.78 5.24
CA GLU A 242 -15.86 4.86 4.28
C GLU A 242 -14.59 5.70 4.23
N VAL A 243 -14.01 5.82 3.03
CA VAL A 243 -12.89 6.70 2.73
C VAL A 243 -13.37 7.88 1.87
N ARG A 244 -12.74 9.05 2.00
CA ARG A 244 -13.09 10.26 1.25
C ARG A 244 -11.88 10.91 0.61
N ILE A 245 -12.13 11.52 -0.56
CA ILE A 245 -11.18 12.29 -1.35
C ILE A 245 -11.80 13.65 -1.59
N ASN A 246 -11.25 14.69 -0.98
CA ASN A 246 -11.78 16.05 -1.12
C ASN A 246 -11.22 16.78 -2.34
N GLU A 247 -9.98 16.50 -2.70
CA GLU A 247 -9.29 17.11 -3.84
C GLU A 247 -8.85 16.02 -4.81
N PHE A 248 -9.33 16.08 -6.02
CA PHE A 248 -9.03 15.07 -7.06
C PHE A 248 -9.01 15.71 -8.45
N PRO A 249 -8.21 15.14 -9.38
CA PRO A 249 -8.20 15.56 -10.78
C PRO A 249 -9.56 15.38 -11.46
N SER A 250 -9.88 16.26 -12.42
CA SER A 250 -11.14 16.24 -13.17
C SER A 250 -11.35 14.97 -14.03
N GLU A 251 -10.27 14.26 -14.29
CA GLU A 251 -10.23 12.99 -15.02
C GLU A 251 -10.81 11.81 -14.22
N ILE A 252 -10.91 11.99 -12.90
CA ILE A 252 -11.44 10.93 -12.01
C ILE A 252 -12.93 11.16 -11.83
N LEU A 253 -13.71 10.26 -12.40
CA LEU A 253 -15.17 10.31 -12.35
C LEU A 253 -15.73 9.31 -11.32
N PRO A 254 -16.94 9.55 -10.78
CA PRO A 254 -17.67 8.56 -10.02
C PRO A 254 -17.74 7.21 -10.76
N ASN A 255 -17.79 6.11 -10.00
CA ASN A 255 -17.76 4.72 -10.45
C ASN A 255 -16.40 4.23 -11.01
N PHE A 256 -15.36 5.06 -11.07
CA PHE A 256 -14.04 4.59 -11.43
C PHE A 256 -13.45 3.69 -10.33
N SER A 257 -12.75 2.65 -10.77
CA SER A 257 -12.06 1.73 -9.88
C SER A 257 -10.74 2.33 -9.38
N PHE A 258 -10.36 1.94 -8.17
CA PHE A 258 -9.09 2.33 -7.56
C PHE A 258 -8.47 1.17 -6.79
N SER A 259 -7.16 1.25 -6.58
CA SER A 259 -6.43 0.59 -5.52
C SER A 259 -5.88 1.65 -4.56
N GLY A 260 -5.73 1.33 -3.29
CA GLY A 260 -5.25 2.31 -2.32
C GLY A 260 -4.63 1.66 -1.10
N LYS A 261 -4.01 2.51 -0.27
CA LYS A 261 -3.33 2.12 0.96
C LYS A 261 -3.75 3.03 2.10
N ILE A 262 -4.31 2.46 3.16
CA ILE A 262 -4.55 3.17 4.42
C ILE A 262 -3.26 3.14 5.22
N GLN A 263 -2.68 4.30 5.53
CA GLN A 263 -1.48 4.42 6.33
C GLN A 263 -1.80 4.19 7.82
N ILE A 264 -1.19 3.16 8.39
CA ILE A 264 -1.38 2.81 9.82
C ILE A 264 -0.40 3.56 10.70
N SER A 265 0.85 3.66 10.25
CA SER A 265 1.91 4.40 10.91
C SER A 265 2.72 5.20 9.89
N GLU A 266 3.47 6.18 10.39
CA GLU A 266 4.41 6.89 9.52
C GLU A 266 5.45 5.92 8.96
N PRO A 267 5.88 6.12 7.69
CA PRO A 267 6.92 5.30 7.09
C PRO A 267 8.23 5.39 7.88
N ILE A 268 8.81 4.24 8.20
CA ILE A 268 10.11 4.17 8.89
C ILE A 268 11.21 3.77 7.93
N ASN A 269 12.34 4.49 7.98
CA ASN A 269 13.53 4.11 7.23
C ASN A 269 14.25 2.97 7.96
N LEU A 270 14.27 1.81 7.36
CA LEU A 270 15.00 0.65 7.85
C LEU A 270 16.34 0.53 7.14
N LEU A 271 17.38 0.16 7.89
CA LEU A 271 18.66 -0.25 7.33
C LEU A 271 18.64 -1.77 7.17
N VAL A 272 18.56 -2.23 5.93
CA VAL A 272 18.44 -3.66 5.61
C VAL A 272 19.76 -4.18 5.08
N VAL A 273 20.20 -5.32 5.63
CA VAL A 273 21.46 -5.98 5.31
C VAL A 273 21.23 -7.48 5.11
N GLU A 274 21.97 -8.09 4.23
CA GLU A 274 21.93 -9.54 4.07
C GLU A 274 22.49 -10.24 5.32
N ARG A 275 21.80 -11.30 5.75
CA ARG A 275 22.16 -12.07 6.96
C ARG A 275 23.61 -12.58 6.93
N ASN A 276 24.13 -12.87 5.72
CA ASN A 276 25.50 -13.37 5.52
C ASN A 276 26.59 -12.32 5.81
N ALA A 277 26.21 -11.04 5.95
CA ALA A 277 27.14 -9.97 6.35
C ALA A 277 27.24 -9.81 7.87
N ILE A 278 26.43 -10.55 8.67
CA ILE A 278 26.40 -10.44 10.10
C ILE A 278 27.21 -11.59 10.74
N GLY A 279 28.18 -11.23 11.58
CA GLY A 279 28.92 -12.14 12.42
C GLY A 279 28.31 -12.24 13.82
N TYR A 280 28.50 -13.41 14.44
CA TYR A 280 28.06 -13.68 15.81
C TYR A 280 29.27 -14.12 16.62
N ASP A 281 29.57 -13.42 17.69
CA ASP A 281 30.62 -13.79 18.63
C ASP A 281 30.16 -13.57 20.07
N ASN A 282 30.24 -14.61 20.91
CA ASN A 282 29.87 -14.58 22.32
C ASN A 282 28.52 -13.92 22.63
N GLY A 283 27.53 -14.13 21.75
CA GLY A 283 26.16 -13.59 21.91
C GLY A 283 26.02 -12.14 21.43
N LYS A 284 27.08 -11.53 20.89
CA LYS A 284 27.05 -10.21 20.23
C LYS A 284 27.03 -10.37 18.73
N THR A 285 26.37 -9.43 18.09
CA THR A 285 26.34 -9.33 16.62
C THR A 285 27.26 -8.22 16.16
N TYR A 286 28.03 -8.48 15.11
CA TYR A 286 28.97 -7.52 14.54
C TYR A 286 28.98 -7.58 13.02
N VAL A 287 29.52 -6.55 12.38
CA VAL A 287 29.79 -6.45 10.94
C VAL A 287 31.24 -6.07 10.68
N GLU A 288 31.78 -6.46 9.54
CA GLU A 288 33.07 -6.01 9.06
C GLU A 288 32.87 -5.01 7.91
N ILE A 289 33.09 -3.72 8.20
CA ILE A 289 32.89 -2.61 7.25
C ILE A 289 34.13 -2.46 6.43
N ILE A 290 34.02 -2.41 5.10
CA ILE A 290 35.11 -2.16 4.17
C ILE A 290 35.16 -0.68 3.85
N ARG A 291 36.23 -0.01 4.24
CA ARG A 291 36.48 1.39 3.91
C ARG A 291 36.95 1.56 2.47
N LYS A 292 36.92 2.80 1.97
CA LYS A 292 37.35 3.13 0.60
C LYS A 292 38.86 2.86 0.34
N ASP A 293 39.65 2.90 1.39
CA ASP A 293 41.10 2.60 1.35
C ASP A 293 41.44 1.11 1.36
N GLY A 294 40.42 0.24 1.42
CA GLY A 294 40.56 -1.21 1.48
C GLY A 294 40.80 -1.78 2.88
N SER A 295 40.83 -0.94 3.91
CA SER A 295 40.91 -1.37 5.31
C SER A 295 39.52 -1.87 5.78
N SER A 296 39.50 -2.78 6.76
CA SER A 296 38.30 -3.24 7.39
C SER A 296 38.20 -2.77 8.84
N GLU A 297 36.98 -2.50 9.28
CA GLU A 297 36.61 -2.13 10.65
C GLU A 297 35.52 -3.07 11.14
N ILE A 298 35.72 -3.67 12.33
CA ILE A 298 34.72 -4.45 13.01
C ILE A 298 33.89 -3.51 13.87
N ARG A 299 32.57 -3.59 13.74
CA ARG A 299 31.64 -2.76 14.50
C ARG A 299 30.50 -3.60 15.05
N ASP A 300 30.23 -3.43 16.33
CA ASP A 300 29.08 -4.07 16.98
C ASP A 300 27.78 -3.45 16.45
N VAL A 301 26.79 -4.29 16.17
CA VAL A 301 25.48 -3.85 15.64
C VAL A 301 24.36 -4.55 16.42
N LYS A 302 23.23 -3.86 16.52
CA LYS A 302 21.99 -4.51 16.98
C LYS A 302 21.12 -4.80 15.79
N VAL A 303 20.71 -6.04 15.62
CA VAL A 303 19.93 -6.48 14.46
C VAL A 303 18.65 -7.19 14.88
N LYS A 304 17.65 -7.11 14.03
CA LYS A 304 16.38 -7.85 14.13
C LYS A 304 16.17 -8.63 12.83
N PRO A 305 15.65 -9.86 12.86
CA PRO A 305 15.30 -10.60 11.64
C PRO A 305 14.32 -9.83 10.76
N TYR A 306 14.58 -9.83 9.46
CA TYR A 306 13.73 -9.21 8.43
C TYR A 306 13.61 -10.15 7.23
N GLY A 307 12.53 -10.91 7.18
CA GLY A 307 12.38 -11.99 6.21
C GLY A 307 13.36 -13.15 6.42
N MET A 308 13.59 -13.92 5.35
CA MET A 308 14.41 -15.15 5.43
C MET A 308 15.91 -14.85 5.32
N ASN A 309 16.31 -13.95 4.42
CA ASN A 309 17.70 -13.71 4.04
C ASN A 309 18.27 -12.38 4.52
N TYR A 310 17.45 -11.53 5.14
CA TYR A 310 17.82 -10.17 5.55
C TYR A 310 17.67 -9.97 7.04
N VAL A 311 18.33 -8.95 7.53
CA VAL A 311 18.18 -8.40 8.88
C VAL A 311 18.08 -6.88 8.81
N THR A 312 17.27 -6.31 9.71
CA THR A 312 17.25 -4.86 9.94
C THR A 312 18.25 -4.50 10.99
N VAL A 313 19.06 -3.49 10.72
CA VAL A 313 20.01 -2.93 11.68
C VAL A 313 19.34 -1.80 12.44
N LEU A 314 19.27 -1.96 13.77
CA LEU A 314 18.68 -0.97 14.68
C LEU A 314 19.69 0.07 15.14
N GLU A 315 20.94 -0.37 15.37
CA GLU A 315 22.03 0.49 15.84
C GLU A 315 23.36 0.05 15.23
N GLY A 316 24.27 0.99 14.98
CA GLY A 316 25.65 0.73 14.59
C GLY A 316 25.99 1.02 13.13
N LEU A 317 25.01 1.26 12.24
CA LEU A 317 25.23 1.63 10.83
C LEU A 317 24.40 2.86 10.46
N GLU A 318 24.85 3.61 9.43
CA GLU A 318 24.20 4.83 8.93
C GLU A 318 23.53 4.63 7.56
N GLY A 319 23.93 3.58 6.83
CA GLY A 319 23.43 3.24 5.51
C GLY A 319 24.39 3.62 4.39
N GLY A 320 24.52 2.70 3.42
CA GLY A 320 25.45 2.83 2.30
C GLY A 320 26.84 2.24 2.52
N GLU A 321 27.13 1.74 3.74
CA GLU A 321 28.38 1.05 4.06
C GLU A 321 28.51 -0.24 3.24
N ARG A 322 29.76 -0.61 3.00
CA ARG A 322 30.13 -1.85 2.33
C ARG A 322 30.58 -2.86 3.39
N LEU A 323 29.87 -3.97 3.44
CA LEU A 323 30.10 -5.03 4.42
C LEU A 323 30.74 -6.24 3.73
N LYS A 324 31.65 -6.87 4.43
CA LYS A 324 32.26 -8.12 3.99
C LYS A 324 31.36 -9.28 4.35
N GLN A 325 31.29 -10.27 3.48
CA GLN A 325 30.65 -11.55 3.78
C GLN A 325 31.37 -12.20 4.97
N LEU A 326 30.61 -12.50 6.02
CA LEU A 326 31.05 -13.28 7.16
C LEU A 326 30.42 -14.66 7.03
N SER A 327 31.23 -15.64 6.58
CA SER A 327 30.70 -16.99 6.44
C SER A 327 30.32 -17.58 7.80
N THR A 328 29.17 -18.17 7.89
CA THR A 328 28.64 -18.93 9.06
C THR A 328 29.47 -20.20 9.38
N SER A 329 30.63 -20.39 8.77
CA SER A 329 31.45 -21.60 8.89
C SER A 329 32.62 -21.48 9.88
N SER A 330 32.49 -20.74 10.97
CA SER A 330 33.52 -20.73 12.01
C SER A 330 33.09 -21.34 13.35
N ILE A 331 32.11 -22.25 13.33
CA ILE A 331 31.92 -23.18 14.45
C ILE A 331 32.35 -24.59 14.02
N SER A 332 33.58 -24.70 13.56
CA SER A 332 34.32 -25.97 13.54
C SER A 332 35.77 -25.66 13.90
N GLY A 333 35.93 -25.12 15.11
CA GLY A 333 37.17 -24.81 15.72
C GLY A 333 37.54 -25.85 16.74
N LYS A 334 38.54 -26.70 16.42
CA LYS A 334 39.35 -27.44 17.36
C LYS A 334 38.64 -28.38 18.33
N MET A 335 38.12 -29.48 17.83
CA MET A 335 38.23 -30.72 18.62
C MET A 335 39.64 -31.28 18.42
N LYS A 336 40.50 -30.99 19.38
CA LYS A 336 41.80 -31.61 19.58
C LYS A 336 41.63 -33.11 19.72
N ASP A 337 42.37 -33.83 18.88
CA ASP A 337 42.61 -35.27 18.99
C ASP A 337 42.72 -35.74 20.44
N ARG A 338 41.83 -36.60 20.84
CA ARG A 338 42.06 -37.58 21.87
C ARG A 338 41.96 -38.97 21.25
N LYS A 339 43.13 -39.48 20.85
CA LYS A 339 43.33 -40.90 20.68
C LYS A 339 43.11 -41.59 22.02
N THR A 340 42.17 -42.52 22.07
CA THR A 340 42.30 -43.77 22.83
C THR A 340 41.51 -44.80 22.08
N GLY A 341 42.23 -45.82 21.69
CA GLY A 341 41.69 -46.99 21.02
C GLY A 341 41.01 -47.91 22.03
N ALA A 342 40.14 -48.70 21.51
CA ALA A 342 40.03 -50.12 21.84
C ALA A 342 38.97 -50.73 20.92
N ALA A 343 39.39 -51.84 20.39
CA ALA A 343 38.65 -52.78 19.54
C ALA A 343 37.45 -53.39 20.27
N ASN A 344 36.35 -53.74 19.59
CA ASN A 344 36.01 -55.13 19.32
C ASN A 344 34.65 -55.26 18.59
N LYS A 345 34.70 -56.13 17.72
CA LYS A 345 33.90 -56.97 16.85
C LYS A 345 32.36 -57.13 17.06
N PRO A 346 31.71 -57.65 16.02
CA PRO A 346 30.25 -57.56 15.81
C PRO A 346 29.51 -58.80 16.26
N SER A 347 28.21 -58.68 16.51
CA SER A 347 27.32 -59.84 16.56
C SER A 347 26.03 -59.58 15.79
N GLN A 348 25.74 -60.59 15.03
CA GLN A 348 24.68 -60.88 14.11
C GLN A 348 23.30 -61.07 14.77
N GLN A 349 22.29 -60.92 13.90
CA GLN A 349 21.06 -61.73 13.81
C GLN A 349 19.91 -61.47 14.79
N GLY A 350 18.73 -61.35 14.16
CA GLY A 350 17.45 -61.56 14.76
C GLY A 350 16.27 -61.04 13.93
N ASN A 351 15.95 -61.82 12.92
CA ASN A 351 14.74 -61.80 12.10
C ASN A 351 13.52 -62.22 12.96
N SER A 352 12.39 -61.54 12.91
CA SER A 352 11.07 -62.20 12.98
C SER A 352 9.94 -61.25 12.54
N GLN A 353 9.36 -61.64 11.42
CA GLN A 353 8.00 -61.34 10.99
C GLN A 353 6.97 -61.75 12.03
N LYS A 354 5.92 -60.97 12.19
CA LYS A 354 4.55 -61.46 12.33
C LYS A 354 3.57 -60.31 12.03
N GLY A 355 2.79 -60.52 11.00
CA GLY A 355 1.60 -59.81 10.70
C GLY A 355 0.39 -60.25 11.52
N PHE A 356 -0.63 -59.47 11.47
CA PHE A 356 -2.07 -59.75 11.69
C PHE A 356 -2.68 -58.37 11.61
N GLY A 357 -3.66 -58.02 10.81
CA GLY A 357 -4.91 -58.66 10.54
C GLY A 357 -5.91 -57.55 10.64
N GLY A 358 -6.59 -57.23 9.54
CA GLY A 358 -7.52 -56.11 9.37
C GLY A 358 -8.84 -56.29 10.13
N THR A 359 -9.58 -55.19 10.16
CA THR A 359 -11.05 -55.19 10.13
C THR A 359 -11.55 -53.85 9.60
N PRO A 360 -12.60 -53.84 8.73
CA PRO A 360 -13.17 -52.63 8.15
C PRO A 360 -14.26 -52.05 9.06
N GLY A 361 -14.29 -50.72 9.19
CA GLY A 361 -15.35 -49.98 9.87
C GLY A 361 -16.49 -49.62 8.90
N PRO A 362 -17.69 -49.32 9.38
CA PRO A 362 -18.92 -49.37 8.62
C PRO A 362 -19.24 -48.10 7.78
N MET A 363 -19.88 -48.37 6.66
CA MET A 363 -20.55 -47.39 5.77
C MET A 363 -21.64 -46.62 6.51
N MET A 364 -21.71 -45.29 6.27
CA MET A 364 -22.89 -44.48 6.52
C MET A 364 -23.74 -44.33 5.26
N PRO A 365 -25.08 -44.32 5.40
CA PRO A 365 -26.03 -44.26 4.29
C PRO A 365 -26.27 -42.79 3.82
N PRO A 366 -26.77 -42.59 2.59
CA PRO A 366 -27.08 -41.26 2.07
C PRO A 366 -28.40 -40.71 2.60
N ILE A 367 -28.36 -39.41 2.94
CA ILE A 367 -29.56 -38.65 3.30
C ILE A 367 -30.16 -38.03 2.04
N ARG A 368 -31.44 -38.18 1.93
CA ARG A 368 -32.34 -37.64 0.90
C ARG A 368 -32.31 -36.13 0.83
#